data_16990fa3925d486bff35ec4e7f9be7f1
#
_entry.id   16990fa3925d486bff35ec4e7f9be7f1
#
_cell.length_a   1.000
_cell.length_b   1.000
_cell.length_c   1.000
_cell.angle_alpha   90.00
_cell.angle_beta   90.00
_cell.angle_gamma   90.00
#
_symmetry.space_group_name_H-M   'P 1'
#
loop_
_entity.id
_entity.type
_entity.pdbx_description
1 polymer ?
#
loop_
_entity_poly.entity_id
_entity_poly.type
_entity_poly.pdbx_seq_one_letter_code
_entity_poly.pdbx_strand_id
1 'polypeptide(L)'
;MPRDPATPNDTSVPGEPVLNGLGGPASGRGPGGREYTTAMNLLVTGGAGYIGSITAERLLERGHDVVVLDNLSTGHRDAVPAGAAFVQGDVADAERVGAVLDAHGVEAVLHFAAVSLVGESMERPAHYFRNNTAGSLVLLETLLAHGVRRFVLSSTAALFGTPDGVPIPEEAEVRPESVYGESKALIERVLHWLQRTGGLGYATLRYFNAAGASRALGEDHRPETHLIPLVLQVAAGRREAIKVFGGDYPTPDGTAVRDYVHVLDLAEAHVLAVEALAPGEARAYNLGNGKGFSVREVVEVCRKVTGHAIPEQAAPRRAGDPPVLVADAERIGRDLGWEPRHRDLQAIVASAWDWAQAHPDGYPT
;
A
#
# COMPACT_ATOMS: atom_id res chain seq x y z
N MET A 1 -33.51 -70.20 53.85
CA MET A 1 -33.57 -69.48 55.15
C MET A 1 -32.36 -68.60 55.28
N PRO A 2 -32.48 -67.49 55.94
CA PRO A 2 -32.62 -66.15 55.36
C PRO A 2 -31.43 -65.26 55.76
N ARG A 3 -31.23 -64.18 55.09
CA ARG A 3 -31.31 -62.77 55.59
C ARG A 3 -30.67 -61.78 54.65
N ASP A 4 -31.50 -60.92 54.18
CA ASP A 4 -31.24 -59.52 53.83
C ASP A 4 -30.77 -58.67 55.07
N PRO A 5 -30.49 -57.40 54.94
CA PRO A 5 -29.89 -56.52 53.91
C PRO A 5 -28.82 -55.57 54.52
N ALA A 6 -28.10 -54.79 53.69
CA ALA A 6 -27.67 -53.44 54.14
C ALA A 6 -27.38 -52.56 52.92
N THR A 7 -28.02 -51.43 52.99
CA THR A 7 -28.08 -50.27 52.11
C THR A 7 -26.79 -49.44 52.05
N PRO A 8 -26.75 -48.37 51.26
CA PRO A 8 -25.64 -47.97 50.43
C PRO A 8 -24.81 -46.84 51.03
N ASN A 9 -23.59 -46.72 50.63
CA ASN A 9 -22.78 -45.52 50.87
C ASN A 9 -22.73 -44.68 49.60
N ASP A 10 -23.38 -43.56 49.72
CA ASP A 10 -23.27 -42.37 48.85
C ASP A 10 -21.89 -41.75 49.03
N THR A 11 -21.09 -41.68 47.97
CA THR A 11 -19.93 -40.79 47.88
C THR A 11 -20.02 -40.03 46.57
N SER A 12 -20.74 -38.90 46.64
CA SER A 12 -20.75 -37.87 45.61
C SER A 12 -19.37 -37.24 45.49
N VAL A 13 -18.73 -37.45 44.35
CA VAL A 13 -17.54 -36.71 43.89
C VAL A 13 -18.01 -35.41 43.22
N PRO A 14 -17.45 -34.23 43.53
CA PRO A 14 -17.85 -32.96 42.91
C PRO A 14 -17.49 -32.91 41.43
N GLY A 15 -18.44 -32.49 40.63
CA GLY A 15 -18.34 -32.41 39.17
C GLY A 15 -17.24 -31.49 38.67
N GLU A 16 -16.59 -31.94 37.64
CA GLU A 16 -15.73 -31.14 36.75
C GLU A 16 -16.55 -30.02 36.08
N PRO A 17 -15.99 -28.81 35.88
CA PRO A 17 -16.67 -27.77 35.15
C PRO A 17 -16.72 -28.13 33.66
N VAL A 18 -17.92 -28.26 33.13
CA VAL A 18 -18.19 -28.34 31.68
C VAL A 18 -17.72 -27.05 31.03
N LEU A 19 -16.63 -27.13 30.24
CA LEU A 19 -16.21 -26.09 29.33
C LEU A 19 -17.26 -25.98 28.20
N ASN A 20 -18.22 -25.09 28.41
CA ASN A 20 -19.12 -24.66 27.35
C ASN A 20 -18.35 -23.89 26.28
N GLY A 21 -18.42 -24.42 25.07
CA GLY A 21 -18.39 -23.79 23.77
C GLY A 21 -17.60 -22.50 23.60
N LEU A 22 -16.43 -22.61 23.00
CA LEU A 22 -15.85 -21.52 22.24
C LEU A 22 -16.82 -21.20 21.10
N GLY A 23 -17.59 -20.11 21.27
CA GLY A 23 -18.40 -19.54 20.22
C GLY A 23 -17.51 -19.16 19.05
N GLY A 24 -17.83 -19.68 17.87
CA GLY A 24 -17.21 -19.24 16.62
C GLY A 24 -17.42 -17.72 16.43
N PRO A 25 -16.60 -17.07 15.58
CA PRO A 25 -16.65 -15.64 15.38
C PRO A 25 -18.05 -15.21 14.95
N ALA A 26 -18.61 -14.24 15.67
CA ALA A 26 -19.93 -13.68 15.40
C ALA A 26 -19.92 -12.99 14.03
N SER A 27 -20.74 -13.47 13.10
CA SER A 27 -21.05 -12.76 11.86
C SER A 27 -21.87 -11.52 12.21
N GLY A 28 -21.24 -10.36 12.27
CA GLY A 28 -21.87 -9.06 12.47
C GLY A 28 -22.03 -8.32 11.14
N ARG A 29 -23.12 -7.58 10.95
CA ARG A 29 -23.29 -6.66 9.82
C ARG A 29 -22.82 -5.27 10.24
N GLY A 30 -21.86 -4.71 9.51
CA GLY A 30 -21.40 -3.34 9.70
C GLY A 30 -22.40 -2.30 9.17
N PRO A 31 -22.13 -1.01 9.40
CA PRO A 31 -22.91 0.08 8.80
C PRO A 31 -22.87 -0.02 7.28
N GLY A 32 -24.02 -0.25 6.63
CA GLY A 32 -24.12 -0.45 5.17
C GLY A 32 -24.44 -1.88 4.74
N GLY A 33 -24.67 -2.84 5.68
CA GLY A 33 -25.15 -4.19 5.34
C GLY A 33 -24.11 -5.16 4.80
N ARG A 34 -22.81 -4.81 4.80
CA ARG A 34 -21.72 -5.74 4.46
C ARG A 34 -21.49 -6.72 5.62
N GLU A 35 -21.42 -8.01 5.30
CA GLU A 35 -20.94 -9.02 6.24
C GLU A 35 -19.46 -8.72 6.55
N TYR A 36 -19.07 -8.80 7.83
CA TYR A 36 -17.66 -8.71 8.19
C TYR A 36 -16.92 -9.87 7.52
N THR A 37 -15.87 -9.54 6.76
CA THR A 37 -14.97 -10.53 6.20
C THR A 37 -14.36 -11.33 7.35
N THR A 38 -14.24 -12.64 7.19
CA THR A 38 -13.53 -13.48 8.16
C THR A 38 -12.11 -12.94 8.34
N ALA A 39 -11.65 -12.80 9.59
CA ALA A 39 -10.28 -12.42 9.86
C ALA A 39 -9.30 -13.33 9.08
N MET A 40 -8.27 -12.75 8.49
CA MET A 40 -7.25 -13.44 7.71
C MET A 40 -5.87 -13.18 8.30
N ASN A 41 -4.98 -14.13 8.11
CA ASN A 41 -3.54 -13.98 8.40
C ASN A 41 -2.86 -13.40 7.15
N LEU A 42 -2.37 -12.19 7.23
CA LEU A 42 -1.85 -11.41 6.09
C LEU A 42 -0.37 -11.10 6.24
N LEU A 43 0.40 -11.32 5.17
CA LEU A 43 1.77 -10.85 5.08
C LEU A 43 1.82 -9.53 4.31
N VAL A 44 2.39 -8.49 4.92
CA VAL A 44 2.67 -7.21 4.29
C VAL A 44 4.17 -7.07 4.10
N THR A 45 4.65 -7.24 2.87
CA THR A 45 6.07 -7.03 2.56
C THR A 45 6.31 -5.56 2.22
N GLY A 46 7.39 -4.97 2.72
CA GLY A 46 7.60 -3.53 2.64
C GLY A 46 6.68 -2.75 3.60
N GLY A 47 6.20 -3.43 4.65
CA GLY A 47 5.26 -2.86 5.62
C GLY A 47 5.88 -1.91 6.65
N ALA A 48 7.19 -1.66 6.59
CA ALA A 48 7.87 -0.60 7.32
C ALA A 48 8.06 0.68 6.48
N GLY A 49 7.64 0.67 5.20
CA GLY A 49 7.59 1.83 4.31
C GLY A 49 6.29 2.62 4.45
N TYR A 50 6.23 3.78 3.81
CA TYR A 50 5.13 4.75 3.90
C TYR A 50 3.73 4.14 3.66
N ILE A 51 3.47 3.60 2.47
CA ILE A 51 2.13 3.08 2.12
C ILE A 51 1.87 1.74 2.82
N GLY A 52 2.91 0.89 2.92
CA GLY A 52 2.81 -0.44 3.52
C GLY A 52 2.45 -0.39 5.00
N SER A 53 3.04 0.53 5.76
CA SER A 53 2.77 0.68 7.19
C SER A 53 1.33 1.17 7.47
N ILE A 54 0.86 2.16 6.71
CA ILE A 54 -0.52 2.66 6.82
C ILE A 54 -1.53 1.61 6.37
N THR A 55 -1.18 0.79 5.37
CA THR A 55 -2.03 -0.34 4.98
C THR A 55 -2.06 -1.42 6.07
N ALA A 56 -0.92 -1.73 6.69
CA ALA A 56 -0.86 -2.67 7.82
C ALA A 56 -1.68 -2.17 9.02
N GLU A 57 -1.60 -0.86 9.35
CA GLU A 57 -2.46 -0.22 10.35
C GLU A 57 -3.94 -0.44 10.03
N ARG A 58 -4.34 -0.19 8.77
CA ARG A 58 -5.73 -0.34 8.34
C ARG A 58 -6.23 -1.78 8.36
N LEU A 59 -5.37 -2.76 8.01
CA LEU A 59 -5.70 -4.19 8.11
C LEU A 59 -5.94 -4.63 9.54
N LEU A 60 -5.12 -4.18 10.49
CA LEU A 60 -5.32 -4.43 11.92
C LEU A 60 -6.64 -3.83 12.43
N GLU A 61 -6.99 -2.59 12.03
CA GLU A 61 -8.26 -1.96 12.35
C GLU A 61 -9.47 -2.74 11.81
N ARG A 62 -9.29 -3.47 10.70
CA ARG A 62 -10.31 -4.38 10.13
C ARG A 62 -10.37 -5.73 10.82
N GLY A 63 -9.48 -6.00 11.79
CA GLY A 63 -9.46 -7.24 12.57
C GLY A 63 -8.71 -8.38 11.92
N HIS A 64 -7.85 -8.10 10.93
CA HIS A 64 -6.93 -9.10 10.37
C HIS A 64 -5.69 -9.25 11.25
N ASP A 65 -5.08 -10.44 11.22
CA ASP A 65 -3.75 -10.69 11.80
C ASP A 65 -2.68 -10.32 10.77
N VAL A 66 -1.74 -9.46 11.15
CA VAL A 66 -0.75 -8.90 10.21
C VAL A 66 0.66 -9.24 10.65
N VAL A 67 1.44 -9.82 9.74
CA VAL A 67 2.90 -9.91 9.84
C VAL A 67 3.54 -9.01 8.78
N VAL A 68 4.48 -8.18 9.19
CA VAL A 68 5.29 -7.31 8.33
C VAL A 68 6.64 -7.96 8.08
N LEU A 69 7.02 -8.10 6.81
CA LEU A 69 8.38 -8.47 6.39
C LEU A 69 9.01 -7.27 5.68
N ASP A 70 10.12 -6.78 6.20
CA ASP A 70 10.84 -5.63 5.66
C ASP A 70 12.34 -5.76 5.93
N ASN A 71 13.19 -5.39 4.97
CA ASN A 71 14.64 -5.42 5.16
C ASN A 71 15.20 -4.11 5.74
N LEU A 72 14.33 -3.10 5.94
CA LEU A 72 14.66 -1.76 6.45
C LEU A 72 15.67 -0.99 5.59
N SER A 73 15.75 -1.30 4.28
CA SER A 73 16.65 -0.57 3.38
C SER A 73 16.20 0.88 3.14
N THR A 74 14.89 1.13 3.19
CA THR A 74 14.25 2.45 3.04
C THR A 74 13.10 2.65 4.03
N GLY A 75 12.60 1.57 4.62
CA GLY A 75 11.55 1.58 5.63
C GLY A 75 12.12 1.85 7.05
N HIS A 76 11.23 2.19 7.97
CA HIS A 76 11.55 2.52 9.35
C HIS A 76 10.90 1.52 10.30
N ARG A 77 11.70 0.96 11.25
CA ARG A 77 11.15 0.01 12.23
C ARG A 77 9.98 0.60 13.03
N ASP A 78 10.07 1.88 13.34
CA ASP A 78 9.05 2.60 14.13
C ASP A 78 7.79 2.95 13.33
N ALA A 79 7.80 2.76 12.02
CA ALA A 79 6.60 2.85 11.18
C ALA A 79 5.74 1.57 11.22
N VAL A 80 6.25 0.46 11.77
CA VAL A 80 5.47 -0.77 11.89
C VAL A 80 4.40 -0.60 12.96
N PRO A 81 3.10 -0.74 12.63
CA PRO A 81 2.02 -0.50 13.58
C PRO A 81 2.09 -1.44 14.80
N ALA A 82 1.73 -0.90 15.96
CA ALA A 82 1.55 -1.71 17.16
C ALA A 82 0.46 -2.77 16.92
N GLY A 83 0.78 -4.04 17.19
CA GLY A 83 -0.14 -5.16 16.92
C GLY A 83 0.24 -5.99 15.69
N ALA A 84 1.03 -5.46 14.75
CA ALA A 84 1.62 -6.28 13.70
C ALA A 84 2.85 -7.03 14.23
N ALA A 85 2.98 -8.31 13.88
CA ALA A 85 4.24 -9.02 14.03
C ALA A 85 5.26 -8.44 13.03
N PHE A 86 6.54 -8.36 13.43
CA PHE A 86 7.59 -7.86 12.55
C PHE A 86 8.71 -8.87 12.38
N VAL A 87 9.08 -9.12 11.14
CA VAL A 87 10.23 -9.94 10.76
C VAL A 87 11.13 -9.11 9.86
N GLN A 88 12.39 -8.90 10.28
CA GLN A 88 13.38 -8.28 9.41
C GLN A 88 13.92 -9.31 8.43
N GLY A 89 13.76 -9.03 7.12
CA GLY A 89 14.20 -9.95 6.07
C GLY A 89 13.95 -9.40 4.68
N ASP A 90 14.61 -10.00 3.70
CA ASP A 90 14.47 -9.66 2.29
C ASP A 90 13.45 -10.59 1.62
N VAL A 91 12.66 -10.06 0.69
CA VAL A 91 11.69 -10.86 -0.10
C VAL A 91 12.35 -11.86 -1.03
N ALA A 92 13.61 -11.68 -1.35
CA ALA A 92 14.42 -12.60 -2.14
C ALA A 92 15.04 -13.75 -1.32
N ASP A 93 14.86 -13.75 0.00
CA ASP A 93 15.26 -14.84 0.90
C ASP A 93 14.10 -15.85 1.03
N ALA A 94 14.10 -16.86 0.15
CA ALA A 94 13.04 -17.88 0.09
C ALA A 94 12.90 -18.65 1.40
N GLU A 95 13.99 -18.94 2.12
CA GLU A 95 13.97 -19.66 3.39
C GLU A 95 13.29 -18.83 4.48
N ARG A 96 13.67 -17.56 4.57
CA ARG A 96 13.08 -16.60 5.51
C ARG A 96 11.60 -16.38 5.23
N VAL A 97 11.23 -16.16 3.96
CA VAL A 97 9.84 -15.99 3.53
C VAL A 97 9.04 -17.24 3.88
N GLY A 98 9.52 -18.46 3.52
CA GLY A 98 8.86 -19.71 3.82
C GLY A 98 8.62 -19.89 5.33
N ALA A 99 9.62 -19.61 6.15
CA ALA A 99 9.48 -19.67 7.61
C ALA A 99 8.39 -18.71 8.14
N VAL A 100 8.27 -17.50 7.57
CA VAL A 100 7.22 -16.56 7.94
C VAL A 100 5.83 -17.07 7.53
N LEU A 101 5.69 -17.61 6.33
CA LEU A 101 4.42 -18.16 5.84
C LEU A 101 3.90 -19.27 6.75
N ASP A 102 4.78 -20.21 7.15
CA ASP A 102 4.41 -21.33 7.99
C ASP A 102 4.14 -20.91 9.43
N ALA A 103 4.99 -20.06 10.02
CA ALA A 103 4.86 -19.63 11.41
C ALA A 103 3.58 -18.82 11.67
N HIS A 104 3.11 -18.07 10.68
CA HIS A 104 1.94 -17.19 10.81
C HIS A 104 0.71 -17.71 10.07
N GLY A 105 0.78 -18.87 9.39
CA GLY A 105 -0.34 -19.42 8.65
C GLY A 105 -0.88 -18.47 7.59
N VAL A 106 0.00 -17.80 6.84
CA VAL A 106 -0.34 -16.72 5.92
C VAL A 106 -1.30 -17.20 4.81
N GLU A 107 -2.39 -16.46 4.61
CA GLU A 107 -3.43 -16.76 3.64
C GLU A 107 -3.38 -15.86 2.39
N ALA A 108 -2.86 -14.63 2.53
CA ALA A 108 -2.69 -13.70 1.42
C ALA A 108 -1.53 -12.74 1.68
N VAL A 109 -0.99 -12.16 0.59
CA VAL A 109 0.15 -11.25 0.64
C VAL A 109 -0.20 -9.92 -0.02
N LEU A 110 0.16 -8.82 0.66
CA LEU A 110 0.17 -7.48 0.09
C LEU A 110 1.64 -7.06 -0.08
N HIS A 111 2.04 -6.80 -1.33
CA HIS A 111 3.45 -6.61 -1.69
C HIS A 111 3.76 -5.15 -2.01
N PHE A 112 4.40 -4.46 -1.05
CA PHE A 112 4.88 -3.08 -1.18
C PHE A 112 6.39 -3.00 -1.32
N ALA A 113 7.13 -4.05 -0.96
CA ALA A 113 8.60 -4.06 -0.99
C ALA A 113 9.11 -3.79 -2.41
N ALA A 114 9.69 -2.61 -2.63
CA ALA A 114 10.27 -2.19 -3.90
C ALA A 114 11.15 -0.96 -3.71
N VAL A 115 12.12 -0.76 -4.60
CA VAL A 115 12.74 0.54 -4.83
C VAL A 115 11.89 1.31 -5.86
N SER A 116 11.62 2.61 -5.62
CA SER A 116 10.55 3.35 -6.33
C SER A 116 10.99 4.69 -6.95
N LEU A 117 12.25 5.10 -6.81
CA LEU A 117 12.73 6.39 -7.33
C LEU A 117 12.96 6.32 -8.83
N VAL A 118 12.06 6.95 -9.61
CA VAL A 118 12.11 6.93 -11.09
C VAL A 118 13.46 7.41 -11.61
N GLY A 119 14.00 8.53 -11.08
CA GLY A 119 15.31 9.06 -11.51
C GLY A 119 16.45 8.09 -11.27
N GLU A 120 16.55 7.53 -10.05
CA GLU A 120 17.57 6.52 -9.71
C GLU A 120 17.45 5.27 -10.59
N SER A 121 16.23 4.89 -10.96
CA SER A 121 16.01 3.71 -11.80
C SER A 121 16.73 3.81 -13.15
N MET A 122 16.83 5.02 -13.73
CA MET A 122 17.52 5.27 -14.98
C MET A 122 19.05 5.23 -14.84
N GLU A 123 19.56 5.50 -13.64
CA GLU A 123 21.00 5.45 -13.34
C GLU A 123 21.45 4.06 -12.92
N ARG A 124 20.58 3.28 -12.27
CA ARG A 124 20.90 1.98 -11.69
C ARG A 124 19.92 0.87 -12.14
N PRO A 125 19.74 0.63 -13.45
CA PRO A 125 18.68 -0.26 -13.96
C PRO A 125 18.77 -1.70 -13.42
N ALA A 126 19.97 -2.27 -13.35
CA ALA A 126 20.17 -3.63 -12.85
C ALA A 126 19.74 -3.78 -11.37
N HIS A 127 19.90 -2.74 -10.56
CA HIS A 127 19.43 -2.73 -9.17
C HIS A 127 17.91 -2.84 -9.10
N TYR A 128 17.20 -2.07 -9.92
CA TYR A 128 15.74 -2.08 -9.97
C TYR A 128 15.18 -3.42 -10.45
N PHE A 129 15.70 -3.99 -11.53
CA PHE A 129 15.25 -5.31 -11.97
C PHE A 129 15.58 -6.42 -10.97
N ARG A 130 16.73 -6.38 -10.33
CA ARG A 130 17.10 -7.37 -9.32
C ARG A 130 16.20 -7.27 -8.10
N ASN A 131 16.00 -6.07 -7.56
CA ASN A 131 15.18 -5.87 -6.36
C ASN A 131 13.70 -6.09 -6.64
N ASN A 132 13.14 -5.35 -7.61
CA ASN A 132 11.71 -5.36 -7.83
C ASN A 132 11.27 -6.64 -8.56
N THR A 133 11.88 -6.97 -9.71
CA THR A 133 11.37 -8.07 -10.54
C THR A 133 11.88 -9.42 -10.06
N ALA A 134 13.19 -9.60 -9.89
CA ALA A 134 13.74 -10.88 -9.46
C ALA A 134 13.38 -11.21 -8.01
N GLY A 135 13.41 -10.24 -7.08
CA GLY A 135 12.97 -10.42 -5.70
C GLY A 135 11.50 -10.82 -5.61
N SER A 136 10.63 -10.15 -6.37
CA SER A 136 9.20 -10.53 -6.43
C SER A 136 8.99 -11.92 -7.02
N LEU A 137 9.81 -12.34 -7.99
CA LEU A 137 9.70 -13.69 -8.55
C LEU A 137 10.04 -14.75 -7.50
N VAL A 138 11.12 -14.58 -6.74
CA VAL A 138 11.46 -15.49 -5.62
C VAL A 138 10.34 -15.54 -4.58
N LEU A 139 9.79 -14.37 -4.20
CA LEU A 139 8.63 -14.32 -3.31
C LEU A 139 7.46 -15.13 -3.86
N LEU A 140 7.06 -14.90 -5.11
CA LEU A 140 5.91 -15.58 -5.74
C LEU A 140 6.11 -17.10 -5.83
N GLU A 141 7.30 -17.58 -6.18
CA GLU A 141 7.64 -19.01 -6.19
C GLU A 141 7.50 -19.61 -4.79
N THR A 142 7.99 -18.91 -3.76
CA THR A 142 7.88 -19.34 -2.36
C THR A 142 6.43 -19.39 -1.90
N LEU A 143 5.61 -18.37 -2.20
CA LEU A 143 4.19 -18.35 -1.89
C LEU A 143 3.47 -19.56 -2.47
N LEU A 144 3.69 -19.84 -3.75
CA LEU A 144 3.05 -20.95 -4.44
C LEU A 144 3.46 -22.31 -3.87
N ALA A 145 4.73 -22.48 -3.48
CA ALA A 145 5.24 -23.69 -2.84
C ALA A 145 4.58 -23.95 -1.47
N HIS A 146 4.27 -22.87 -0.71
CA HIS A 146 3.58 -22.94 0.59
C HIS A 146 2.04 -22.85 0.49
N GLY A 147 1.48 -22.95 -0.72
CA GLY A 147 0.03 -23.00 -0.91
C GLY A 147 -0.69 -21.65 -0.82
N VAL A 148 0.01 -20.53 -0.68
CA VAL A 148 -0.60 -19.20 -0.69
C VAL A 148 -0.99 -18.82 -2.12
N ARG A 149 -2.26 -18.46 -2.32
CA ARG A 149 -2.86 -18.26 -3.66
C ARG A 149 -3.52 -16.91 -3.83
N ARG A 150 -3.28 -15.95 -2.93
CA ARG A 150 -3.82 -14.58 -3.01
C ARG A 150 -2.69 -13.56 -2.87
N PHE A 151 -2.57 -12.67 -3.85
CA PHE A 151 -1.48 -11.69 -3.93
C PHE A 151 -1.98 -10.33 -4.41
N VAL A 152 -1.76 -9.28 -3.64
CA VAL A 152 -2.06 -7.89 -4.01
C VAL A 152 -0.75 -7.15 -4.27
N LEU A 153 -0.58 -6.66 -5.48
CA LEU A 153 0.60 -5.90 -5.88
C LEU A 153 0.36 -4.39 -5.75
N SER A 154 1.19 -3.72 -4.98
CA SER A 154 1.42 -2.29 -5.07
C SER A 154 2.10 -1.97 -6.41
N SER A 155 1.29 -1.61 -7.43
CA SER A 155 1.76 -1.26 -8.77
C SER A 155 1.81 0.27 -8.94
N THR A 156 1.94 0.77 -10.16
CA THR A 156 2.21 2.18 -10.42
C THR A 156 1.60 2.65 -11.73
N ALA A 157 1.22 3.94 -11.81
CA ALA A 157 0.88 4.60 -13.07
C ALA A 157 2.10 4.78 -14.01
N ALA A 158 3.33 4.65 -13.50
CA ALA A 158 4.55 4.78 -14.32
C ALA A 158 4.67 3.71 -15.42
N LEU A 159 3.88 2.64 -15.35
CA LEU A 159 3.81 1.62 -16.39
C LEU A 159 3.13 2.12 -17.69
N PHE A 160 2.34 3.20 -17.63
CA PHE A 160 1.67 3.75 -18.81
C PHE A 160 2.55 4.70 -19.64
N GLY A 161 3.66 5.22 -19.06
CA GLY A 161 4.49 6.24 -19.71
C GLY A 161 3.70 7.49 -20.05
N THR A 162 3.88 8.03 -21.27
CA THR A 162 3.07 9.13 -21.80
C THR A 162 1.77 8.57 -22.40
N PRO A 163 0.61 8.82 -21.78
CA PRO A 163 -0.65 8.26 -22.21
C PRO A 163 -1.20 8.96 -23.46
N ASP A 164 -1.96 8.23 -24.29
CA ASP A 164 -2.61 8.80 -25.47
C ASP A 164 -3.85 9.64 -25.10
N GLY A 165 -4.37 9.50 -23.88
CA GLY A 165 -5.51 10.26 -23.36
C GLY A 165 -5.61 10.25 -21.84
N VAL A 166 -6.34 11.19 -21.29
CA VAL A 166 -6.66 11.32 -19.86
C VAL A 166 -8.14 11.58 -19.68
N PRO A 167 -8.79 11.00 -18.65
CA PRO A 167 -8.25 10.09 -17.64
C PRO A 167 -7.74 8.77 -18.24
N ILE A 168 -6.75 8.14 -17.57
CA ILE A 168 -6.10 6.92 -18.03
C ILE A 168 -6.89 5.71 -17.54
N PRO A 169 -7.51 4.90 -18.42
CA PRO A 169 -8.22 3.69 -18.03
C PRO A 169 -7.26 2.53 -17.79
N GLU A 170 -7.73 1.45 -17.14
CA GLU A 170 -6.90 0.26 -16.88
C GLU A 170 -6.48 -0.48 -18.15
N GLU A 171 -7.22 -0.34 -19.25
CA GLU A 171 -6.93 -0.90 -20.56
C GLU A 171 -5.91 -0.09 -21.37
N ALA A 172 -5.47 1.08 -20.88
CA ALA A 172 -4.45 1.86 -21.55
C ALA A 172 -3.19 1.02 -21.79
N GLU A 173 -2.53 1.28 -22.91
CA GLU A 173 -1.34 0.53 -23.29
C GLU A 173 -0.24 0.66 -22.22
N VAL A 174 0.30 -0.49 -21.81
CA VAL A 174 1.44 -0.56 -20.89
C VAL A 174 2.71 -0.30 -21.70
N ARG A 175 3.24 0.92 -21.60
CA ARG A 175 4.35 1.44 -22.37
C ARG A 175 5.32 2.24 -21.50
N PRO A 176 6.01 1.57 -20.54
CA PRO A 176 6.86 2.25 -19.55
C PRO A 176 7.97 3.05 -20.22
N GLU A 177 8.23 4.25 -19.73
CA GLU A 177 9.32 5.13 -20.15
C GLU A 177 10.45 5.21 -19.11
N SER A 178 10.32 4.42 -18.02
CA SER A 178 11.33 4.32 -16.97
C SER A 178 11.59 2.87 -16.57
N VAL A 179 12.78 2.61 -16.07
CA VAL A 179 13.16 1.27 -15.57
C VAL A 179 12.31 0.87 -14.38
N TYR A 180 11.91 1.81 -13.51
CA TYR A 180 10.96 1.54 -12.44
C TYR A 180 9.62 1.06 -12.98
N GLY A 181 9.03 1.79 -13.93
CA GLY A 181 7.77 1.39 -14.59
C GLY A 181 7.87 0.03 -15.26
N GLU A 182 8.96 -0.23 -16.01
CA GLU A 182 9.19 -1.53 -16.65
C GLU A 182 9.34 -2.65 -15.62
N SER A 183 10.05 -2.43 -14.50
CA SER A 183 10.20 -3.44 -13.46
C SER A 183 8.85 -3.87 -12.86
N LYS A 184 7.91 -2.94 -12.68
CA LYS A 184 6.55 -3.22 -12.21
C LYS A 184 5.69 -3.89 -13.30
N ALA A 185 5.80 -3.45 -14.55
CA ALA A 185 5.10 -4.08 -15.69
C ALA A 185 5.51 -5.55 -15.87
N LEU A 186 6.80 -5.87 -15.68
CA LEU A 186 7.28 -7.25 -15.72
C LEU A 186 6.67 -8.11 -14.61
N ILE A 187 6.51 -7.57 -13.40
CA ILE A 187 5.84 -8.29 -12.32
C ILE A 187 4.37 -8.57 -12.70
N GLU A 188 3.64 -7.59 -13.24
CA GLU A 188 2.26 -7.81 -13.70
C GLU A 188 2.17 -8.90 -14.78
N ARG A 189 3.13 -8.96 -15.72
CA ARG A 189 3.21 -10.03 -16.73
C ARG A 189 3.46 -11.40 -16.09
N VAL A 190 4.33 -11.48 -15.09
CA VAL A 190 4.58 -12.73 -14.33
C VAL A 190 3.29 -13.17 -13.60
N LEU A 191 2.61 -12.26 -12.92
CA LEU A 191 1.34 -12.55 -12.23
C LEU A 191 0.29 -13.12 -13.18
N HIS A 192 0.16 -12.54 -14.39
CA HIS A 192 -0.75 -13.05 -15.42
C HIS A 192 -0.46 -14.52 -15.77
N TRP A 193 0.81 -14.90 -15.93
CA TRP A 193 1.16 -16.29 -16.23
C TRP A 193 0.95 -17.23 -15.03
N LEU A 194 1.29 -16.82 -13.82
CA LEU A 194 1.11 -17.62 -12.61
C LEU A 194 -0.38 -17.83 -12.30
N GLN A 195 -1.24 -16.87 -12.62
CA GLN A 195 -2.68 -17.05 -12.52
C GLN A 195 -3.16 -18.15 -13.48
N ARG A 196 -2.76 -18.12 -14.75
CA ARG A 196 -3.19 -19.07 -15.79
C ARG A 196 -2.67 -20.49 -15.58
N THR A 197 -1.47 -20.65 -15.05
CA THR A 197 -0.79 -21.95 -14.93
C THR A 197 -0.79 -22.51 -13.51
N GLY A 198 -0.86 -21.65 -12.48
CA GLY A 198 -0.73 -22.01 -11.08
C GLY A 198 -1.93 -21.66 -10.21
N GLY A 199 -2.98 -21.04 -10.78
CA GLY A 199 -4.19 -20.69 -10.03
C GLY A 199 -3.97 -19.57 -8.99
N LEU A 200 -2.92 -18.75 -9.14
CA LEU A 200 -2.70 -17.58 -8.29
C LEU A 200 -3.82 -16.57 -8.53
N GLY A 201 -4.54 -16.16 -7.48
CA GLY A 201 -5.37 -14.97 -7.52
C GLY A 201 -4.53 -13.72 -7.30
N TYR A 202 -4.69 -12.69 -8.13
CA TYR A 202 -3.97 -11.45 -7.93
C TYR A 202 -4.81 -10.20 -8.19
N ALA A 203 -4.45 -9.11 -7.50
CA ALA A 203 -4.92 -7.77 -7.81
C ALA A 203 -3.72 -6.83 -7.96
N THR A 204 -3.67 -6.04 -9.03
CA THR A 204 -2.67 -4.99 -9.21
C THR A 204 -3.32 -3.63 -8.98
N LEU A 205 -2.78 -2.86 -8.06
CA LEU A 205 -3.27 -1.54 -7.72
C LEU A 205 -2.29 -0.49 -8.26
N ARG A 206 -2.66 0.14 -9.37
CA ARG A 206 -1.85 1.10 -10.13
C ARG A 206 -2.18 2.50 -9.67
N TYR A 207 -1.48 3.00 -8.66
CA TYR A 207 -1.74 4.34 -8.15
C TYR A 207 -0.81 5.39 -8.74
N PHE A 208 -1.29 6.63 -8.69
CA PHE A 208 -0.61 7.80 -9.21
C PHE A 208 0.25 8.42 -8.11
N ASN A 209 -0.11 9.54 -7.55
CA ASN A 209 0.72 10.19 -6.53
C ASN A 209 0.11 9.97 -5.13
N ALA A 210 0.66 9.04 -4.36
CA ALA A 210 0.31 8.89 -2.96
C ALA A 210 0.72 10.13 -2.17
N ALA A 211 -0.14 10.62 -1.27
CA ALA A 211 0.16 11.77 -0.43
C ALA A 211 -0.67 11.76 0.85
N GLY A 212 -0.32 12.61 1.80
CA GLY A 212 -1.01 12.69 3.09
C GLY A 212 -0.39 11.79 4.15
N ALA A 213 -1.05 11.66 5.27
CA ALA A 213 -0.61 10.85 6.41
C ALA A 213 -1.80 10.26 7.16
N SER A 214 -1.59 9.16 7.91
CA SER A 214 -2.49 8.75 8.96
C SER A 214 -2.24 9.61 10.21
N ARG A 215 -2.97 9.35 11.30
CA ARG A 215 -2.75 10.06 12.55
C ARG A 215 -1.36 9.77 13.16
N ALA A 216 -0.84 8.56 12.97
CA ALA A 216 0.39 8.09 13.58
C ALA A 216 1.54 7.92 12.58
N LEU A 217 1.24 7.67 11.31
CA LEU A 217 2.19 7.27 10.30
C LEU A 217 2.19 8.23 9.11
N GLY A 218 3.37 8.53 8.57
CA GLY A 218 3.51 9.43 7.43
C GLY A 218 4.73 9.11 6.57
N GLU A 219 5.00 10.00 5.62
CA GLU A 219 6.05 9.82 4.62
C GLU A 219 7.40 10.34 5.14
N ASP A 220 8.40 9.44 5.20
CA ASP A 220 9.79 9.77 5.51
C ASP A 220 10.73 9.01 4.58
N HIS A 221 11.01 9.59 3.41
CA HIS A 221 11.96 9.05 2.45
C HIS A 221 13.33 9.73 2.57
N ARG A 222 14.39 8.96 2.48
CA ARG A 222 15.77 9.46 2.52
C ARG A 222 16.59 8.91 1.36
N PRO A 223 16.76 9.67 0.25
CA PRO A 223 16.37 11.07 0.04
C PRO A 223 14.89 11.22 -0.31
N GLU A 224 14.32 12.39 0.05
CA GLU A 224 12.96 12.75 -0.36
C GLU A 224 12.95 13.34 -1.77
N THR A 225 11.96 12.92 -2.58
CA THR A 225 11.81 13.36 -3.98
C THR A 225 10.39 13.74 -4.37
N HIS A 226 9.40 13.47 -3.50
CA HIS A 226 7.99 13.76 -3.77
C HIS A 226 7.64 15.23 -3.52
N LEU A 227 6.73 15.76 -4.34
CA LEU A 227 6.45 17.20 -4.37
C LEU A 227 5.95 17.73 -3.02
N ILE A 228 4.88 17.16 -2.46
CA ILE A 228 4.27 17.65 -1.23
C ILE A 228 5.27 17.67 -0.07
N PRO A 229 5.98 16.57 0.28
CA PRO A 229 7.00 16.62 1.31
C PRO A 229 8.11 17.66 1.05
N LEU A 230 8.58 17.79 -0.19
CA LEU A 230 9.60 18.79 -0.54
C LEU A 230 9.10 20.23 -0.32
N VAL A 231 7.84 20.51 -0.68
CA VAL A 231 7.21 21.83 -0.44
C VAL A 231 7.05 22.08 1.06
N LEU A 232 6.64 21.06 1.83
CA LEU A 232 6.53 21.15 3.29
C LEU A 232 7.88 21.35 3.98
N GLN A 233 8.97 20.78 3.43
CA GLN A 233 10.34 21.07 3.90
C GLN A 233 10.73 22.54 3.71
N VAL A 234 10.23 23.19 2.63
CA VAL A 234 10.42 24.65 2.46
C VAL A 234 9.65 25.42 3.53
N ALA A 235 8.38 25.07 3.75
CA ALA A 235 7.58 25.69 4.81
C ALA A 235 8.19 25.52 6.21
N ALA A 236 8.82 24.35 6.48
CA ALA A 236 9.53 24.07 7.72
C ALA A 236 10.92 24.73 7.81
N GLY A 237 11.35 25.53 6.82
CA GLY A 237 12.65 26.19 6.80
C GLY A 237 13.87 25.29 6.54
N ARG A 238 13.64 24.04 6.11
CA ARG A 238 14.71 23.06 5.81
C ARG A 238 15.25 23.15 4.40
N ARG A 239 14.55 23.90 3.53
CA ARG A 239 14.91 24.19 2.15
C ARG A 239 14.65 25.67 1.87
N GLU A 240 15.49 26.27 1.03
CA GLU A 240 15.34 27.69 0.65
C GLU A 240 14.16 27.89 -0.31
N ALA A 241 13.96 26.98 -1.27
CA ALA A 241 12.92 27.07 -2.29
C ALA A 241 12.53 25.69 -2.83
N ILE A 242 11.33 25.61 -3.42
CA ILE A 242 10.90 24.49 -4.22
C ILE A 242 11.28 24.69 -5.70
N LYS A 243 11.87 23.66 -6.33
CA LYS A 243 12.13 23.68 -7.77
C LYS A 243 10.87 23.29 -8.53
N VAL A 244 10.40 24.18 -9.43
CA VAL A 244 9.29 23.92 -10.35
C VAL A 244 9.89 23.52 -11.71
N PHE A 245 9.77 22.27 -12.08
CA PHE A 245 10.33 21.70 -13.30
C PHE A 245 9.39 21.90 -14.48
N GLY A 246 9.80 22.71 -15.46
CA GLY A 246 8.97 23.12 -16.58
C GLY A 246 7.93 24.18 -16.20
N GLY A 247 7.76 25.17 -17.06
CA GLY A 247 6.76 26.24 -16.92
C GLY A 247 6.04 26.48 -18.25
N ASP A 248 6.20 25.56 -19.19
CA ASP A 248 5.78 25.67 -20.59
C ASP A 248 5.02 24.42 -21.08
N TYR A 249 4.53 23.57 -20.15
CA TYR A 249 3.63 22.45 -20.50
C TYR A 249 2.30 22.98 -21.07
N PRO A 250 1.62 22.20 -21.96
CA PRO A 250 0.30 22.56 -22.47
C PRO A 250 -0.79 22.32 -21.40
N THR A 251 -0.68 23.00 -20.28
CA THR A 251 -1.54 22.97 -19.11
C THR A 251 -1.95 24.39 -18.74
N PRO A 252 -3.02 24.60 -17.94
CA PRO A 252 -3.55 25.96 -17.67
C PRO A 252 -2.53 26.95 -17.09
N ASP A 253 -1.59 26.50 -16.25
CA ASP A 253 -0.56 27.33 -15.61
C ASP A 253 0.86 27.03 -16.11
N GLY A 254 0.98 26.16 -17.10
CA GLY A 254 2.25 25.76 -17.70
C GLY A 254 3.03 24.71 -16.91
N THR A 255 2.55 24.27 -15.74
CA THR A 255 3.21 23.22 -14.93
C THR A 255 2.53 21.85 -15.08
N ALA A 256 3.26 20.77 -14.79
CA ALA A 256 2.74 19.43 -14.91
C ALA A 256 1.55 19.19 -13.96
N VAL A 257 0.56 18.40 -14.43
CA VAL A 257 -0.63 18.03 -13.66
C VAL A 257 -0.52 16.59 -13.22
N ARG A 258 -0.79 16.32 -11.93
CA ARG A 258 -0.74 15.00 -11.31
C ARG A 258 -1.99 14.73 -10.51
N ASP A 259 -2.39 13.47 -10.45
CA ASP A 259 -3.48 12.97 -9.61
C ASP A 259 -2.93 12.56 -8.25
N TYR A 260 -3.37 13.24 -7.19
CA TYR A 260 -2.98 12.94 -5.81
C TYR A 260 -4.07 12.17 -5.10
N VAL A 261 -3.72 11.02 -4.58
CA VAL A 261 -4.61 10.17 -3.81
C VAL A 261 -4.12 10.08 -2.37
N HIS A 262 -5.04 10.28 -1.42
CA HIS A 262 -4.69 10.19 -0.01
C HIS A 262 -4.27 8.78 0.36
N VAL A 263 -3.19 8.66 1.13
CA VAL A 263 -2.63 7.34 1.52
C VAL A 263 -3.62 6.47 2.29
N LEU A 264 -4.55 7.07 3.07
CA LEU A 264 -5.64 6.33 3.74
C LEU A 264 -6.64 5.74 2.74
N ASP A 265 -6.94 6.44 1.65
CA ASP A 265 -7.81 5.93 0.59
C ASP A 265 -7.10 4.82 -0.21
N LEU A 266 -5.77 4.91 -0.39
CA LEU A 266 -4.96 3.82 -0.94
C LEU A 266 -4.97 2.59 -0.03
N ALA A 267 -4.77 2.77 1.27
CA ALA A 267 -4.81 1.67 2.23
C ALA A 267 -6.17 0.96 2.20
N GLU A 268 -7.28 1.70 2.16
CA GLU A 268 -8.62 1.14 2.03
C GLU A 268 -8.80 0.34 0.73
N ALA A 269 -8.25 0.83 -0.40
CA ALA A 269 -8.28 0.09 -1.67
C ALA A 269 -7.56 -1.26 -1.58
N HIS A 270 -6.40 -1.30 -0.90
CA HIS A 270 -5.65 -2.55 -0.68
C HIS A 270 -6.41 -3.53 0.21
N VAL A 271 -7.05 -3.03 1.27
CA VAL A 271 -7.91 -3.84 2.15
C VAL A 271 -9.06 -4.45 1.36
N LEU A 272 -9.83 -3.63 0.62
CA LEU A 272 -10.94 -4.11 -0.19
C LEU A 272 -10.48 -5.12 -1.26
N ALA A 273 -9.32 -4.89 -1.85
CA ALA A 273 -8.78 -5.79 -2.86
C ALA A 273 -8.41 -7.17 -2.28
N VAL A 274 -7.73 -7.23 -1.13
CA VAL A 274 -7.35 -8.52 -0.52
C VAL A 274 -8.56 -9.27 0.03
N GLU A 275 -9.53 -8.56 0.62
CA GLU A 275 -10.78 -9.13 1.14
C GLU A 275 -11.64 -9.77 0.02
N ALA A 276 -11.67 -9.15 -1.16
CA ALA A 276 -12.49 -9.59 -2.29
C ALA A 276 -11.78 -10.59 -3.22
N LEU A 277 -10.47 -10.80 -3.06
CA LEU A 277 -9.67 -11.61 -3.99
C LEU A 277 -9.84 -13.10 -3.71
N ALA A 278 -10.27 -13.87 -4.72
CA ALA A 278 -10.29 -15.32 -4.67
C ALA A 278 -9.10 -15.93 -5.46
N PRO A 279 -8.65 -17.17 -5.10
CA PRO A 279 -7.69 -17.91 -5.90
C PRO A 279 -8.12 -18.02 -7.37
N GLY A 280 -7.19 -17.83 -8.30
CA GLY A 280 -7.44 -17.90 -9.74
C GLY A 280 -8.08 -16.66 -10.37
N GLU A 281 -8.46 -15.65 -9.59
CA GLU A 281 -8.94 -14.38 -10.11
C GLU A 281 -7.79 -13.45 -10.55
N ALA A 282 -8.06 -12.58 -11.53
CA ALA A 282 -7.15 -11.55 -11.99
C ALA A 282 -7.88 -10.20 -12.00
N ARG A 283 -7.34 -9.22 -11.29
CA ARG A 283 -7.90 -7.89 -11.18
C ARG A 283 -6.82 -6.83 -11.39
N ALA A 284 -7.17 -5.74 -12.05
CA ALA A 284 -6.32 -4.57 -12.19
C ALA A 284 -7.16 -3.31 -11.96
N TYR A 285 -6.66 -2.39 -11.13
CA TYR A 285 -7.35 -1.17 -10.78
C TYR A 285 -6.41 0.03 -10.80
N ASN A 286 -6.83 1.11 -11.43
CA ASN A 286 -6.20 2.40 -11.29
C ASN A 286 -6.73 3.11 -10.04
N LEU A 287 -5.85 3.74 -9.28
CA LEU A 287 -6.20 4.45 -8.06
C LEU A 287 -5.77 5.92 -8.14
N GLY A 288 -6.73 6.80 -8.12
CA GLY A 288 -6.56 8.23 -8.10
C GLY A 288 -7.83 8.94 -7.65
N ASN A 289 -7.78 10.25 -7.58
CA ASN A 289 -8.93 11.08 -7.31
C ASN A 289 -9.81 11.31 -8.55
N GLY A 290 -9.31 10.98 -9.76
CA GLY A 290 -9.94 11.35 -11.03
C GLY A 290 -9.86 12.84 -11.33
N LYS A 291 -9.11 13.61 -10.51
CA LYS A 291 -8.92 15.05 -10.66
C LYS A 291 -7.43 15.36 -10.52
N GLY A 292 -6.87 15.99 -11.56
CA GLY A 292 -5.49 16.43 -11.53
C GLY A 292 -5.31 17.78 -10.83
N PHE A 293 -4.13 17.97 -10.24
CA PHE A 293 -3.68 19.26 -9.69
C PHE A 293 -2.31 19.59 -10.28
N SER A 294 -2.14 20.85 -10.67
CA SER A 294 -0.85 21.33 -11.17
C SER A 294 0.16 21.48 -10.04
N VAL A 295 1.46 21.52 -10.40
CA VAL A 295 2.52 21.75 -9.40
C VAL A 295 2.29 23.06 -8.66
N ARG A 296 1.88 24.14 -9.35
CA ARG A 296 1.59 25.43 -8.71
C ARG A 296 0.36 25.40 -7.82
N GLU A 297 -0.71 24.71 -8.22
CA GLU A 297 -1.88 24.51 -7.34
C GLU A 297 -1.47 23.82 -6.04
N VAL A 298 -0.61 22.79 -6.09
CA VAL A 298 -0.09 22.12 -4.89
C VAL A 298 0.71 23.10 -4.02
N VAL A 299 1.61 23.91 -4.60
CA VAL A 299 2.39 24.89 -3.86
C VAL A 299 1.48 25.94 -3.20
N GLU A 300 0.45 26.44 -3.90
CA GLU A 300 -0.50 27.41 -3.34
C GLU A 300 -1.33 26.83 -2.20
N VAL A 301 -1.76 25.55 -2.31
CA VAL A 301 -2.45 24.87 -1.23
C VAL A 301 -1.53 24.70 -0.02
N CYS A 302 -0.26 24.32 -0.23
CA CYS A 302 0.72 24.25 0.84
C CYS A 302 0.92 25.61 1.54
N ARG A 303 0.99 26.74 0.80
CA ARG A 303 1.05 28.07 1.37
C ARG A 303 -0.15 28.37 2.28
N LYS A 304 -1.35 28.02 1.81
CA LYS A 304 -2.60 28.25 2.58
C LYS A 304 -2.65 27.40 3.85
N VAL A 305 -2.27 26.12 3.76
CA VAL A 305 -2.32 25.18 4.89
C VAL A 305 -1.27 25.52 5.94
N THR A 306 -0.04 25.79 5.51
CA THR A 306 1.07 26.01 6.44
C THR A 306 1.13 27.44 6.97
N GLY A 307 0.58 28.42 6.24
CA GLY A 307 0.70 29.84 6.55
C GLY A 307 2.10 30.42 6.27
N HIS A 308 2.97 29.66 5.60
CA HIS A 308 4.35 30.05 5.31
C HIS A 308 4.54 30.47 3.86
N ALA A 309 5.47 31.39 3.63
CA ALA A 309 5.98 31.70 2.30
C ALA A 309 6.76 30.49 1.76
N ILE A 310 6.47 30.10 0.52
CA ILE A 310 7.16 29.00 -0.17
C ILE A 310 7.73 29.55 -1.46
N PRO A 311 9.01 30.00 -1.48
CA PRO A 311 9.67 30.50 -2.67
C PRO A 311 9.78 29.41 -3.74
N GLU A 312 9.58 29.80 -5.02
CA GLU A 312 9.71 28.93 -6.18
C GLU A 312 10.99 29.26 -6.97
N GLN A 313 11.66 28.24 -7.45
CA GLN A 313 12.77 28.35 -8.39
C GLN A 313 12.42 27.60 -9.67
N ALA A 314 12.36 28.32 -10.81
CA ALA A 314 12.14 27.67 -12.10
C ALA A 314 13.31 26.77 -12.48
N ALA A 315 12.99 25.61 -13.05
CA ALA A 315 13.95 24.64 -13.55
C ALA A 315 13.49 24.08 -14.91
N PRO A 316 14.39 23.60 -15.77
CA PRO A 316 14.02 22.93 -17.02
C PRO A 316 13.10 21.73 -16.77
N ARG A 317 12.31 21.35 -17.80
CA ARG A 317 11.51 20.09 -17.75
C ARG A 317 12.40 18.89 -17.43
N ARG A 318 11.85 17.95 -16.68
CA ARG A 318 12.44 16.62 -16.55
C ARG A 318 12.23 15.86 -17.85
N ALA A 319 13.26 15.15 -18.33
CA ALA A 319 13.12 14.29 -19.51
C ALA A 319 12.11 13.18 -19.27
N GLY A 320 11.19 12.96 -20.22
CA GLY A 320 10.19 11.91 -20.11
C GLY A 320 9.06 12.19 -19.10
N ASP A 321 8.91 13.45 -18.64
CA ASP A 321 7.84 13.79 -17.69
C ASP A 321 6.57 14.23 -18.44
N PRO A 322 5.46 13.45 -18.41
CA PRO A 322 4.24 13.77 -19.15
C PRO A 322 3.57 15.03 -18.60
N PRO A 323 2.89 15.82 -19.46
CA PRO A 323 2.21 17.03 -19.02
C PRO A 323 1.06 16.75 -18.04
N VAL A 324 0.29 15.68 -18.25
CA VAL A 324 -0.89 15.33 -17.44
C VAL A 324 -0.94 13.84 -17.18
N LEU A 325 -1.07 13.46 -15.91
CA LEU A 325 -1.32 12.09 -15.47
C LEU A 325 -2.50 12.10 -14.49
N VAL A 326 -3.67 11.58 -14.92
CA VAL A 326 -4.92 11.49 -14.14
C VAL A 326 -5.54 10.13 -14.34
N ALA A 327 -5.94 9.47 -13.25
CA ALA A 327 -6.53 8.15 -13.26
C ALA A 327 -8.00 8.18 -13.70
N ASP A 328 -8.43 7.18 -14.47
CA ASP A 328 -9.79 6.68 -14.39
C ASP A 328 -9.83 5.62 -13.28
N ALA A 329 -10.54 5.90 -12.19
CA ALA A 329 -10.65 5.03 -11.02
C ALA A 329 -12.09 4.50 -10.82
N GLU A 330 -12.94 4.52 -11.86
CA GLU A 330 -14.33 4.09 -11.75
C GLU A 330 -14.46 2.58 -11.54
N ARG A 331 -13.56 1.79 -12.10
CA ARG A 331 -13.63 0.32 -12.05
C ARG A 331 -13.60 -0.22 -10.63
N ILE A 332 -12.68 0.20 -9.80
CA ILE A 332 -12.60 -0.26 -8.42
C ILE A 332 -13.84 0.15 -7.62
N GLY A 333 -14.42 1.31 -7.92
CA GLY A 333 -15.69 1.76 -7.33
C GLY A 333 -16.83 0.80 -7.64
N ARG A 334 -16.99 0.41 -8.93
CA ARG A 334 -18.02 -0.53 -9.36
C ARG A 334 -17.83 -1.92 -8.77
N ASP A 335 -16.59 -2.44 -8.79
CA ASP A 335 -16.28 -3.82 -8.46
C ASP A 335 -16.20 -4.05 -6.95
N LEU A 336 -15.59 -3.12 -6.21
CA LEU A 336 -15.29 -3.24 -4.79
C LEU A 336 -16.01 -2.21 -3.92
N GLY A 337 -16.72 -1.24 -4.53
CA GLY A 337 -17.37 -0.15 -3.81
C GLY A 337 -16.36 0.79 -3.14
N TRP A 338 -15.15 0.89 -3.68
CA TRP A 338 -14.16 1.84 -3.21
C TRP A 338 -14.55 3.26 -3.60
N GLU A 339 -14.52 4.16 -2.62
CA GLU A 339 -14.72 5.58 -2.83
C GLU A 339 -13.66 6.36 -2.05
N PRO A 340 -12.83 7.17 -2.72
CA PRO A 340 -11.88 8.03 -2.02
C PRO A 340 -12.62 9.05 -1.16
N ARG A 341 -12.31 9.08 0.12
CA ARG A 341 -12.94 9.96 1.12
C ARG A 341 -12.22 11.29 1.27
N HIS A 342 -10.93 11.32 0.94
CA HIS A 342 -10.05 12.47 1.10
C HIS A 342 -9.69 13.06 -0.26
N ARG A 343 -10.70 13.56 -1.00
CA ARG A 343 -10.51 14.09 -2.37
C ARG A 343 -9.97 15.52 -2.40
N ASP A 344 -10.08 16.25 -1.29
CA ASP A 344 -9.63 17.63 -1.21
C ASP A 344 -8.12 17.69 -1.00
N LEU A 345 -7.42 18.38 -1.93
CA LEU A 345 -5.98 18.58 -1.84
C LEU A 345 -5.57 19.28 -0.55
N GLN A 346 -6.40 20.21 -0.04
CA GLN A 346 -6.12 20.88 1.21
C GLN A 346 -6.11 19.89 2.40
N ALA A 347 -7.04 18.95 2.43
CA ALA A 347 -7.08 17.91 3.46
C ALA A 347 -5.87 16.97 3.36
N ILE A 348 -5.47 16.59 2.13
CA ILE A 348 -4.28 15.77 1.88
C ILE A 348 -3.02 16.48 2.40
N VAL A 349 -2.83 17.74 2.04
CA VAL A 349 -1.67 18.53 2.46
C VAL A 349 -1.69 18.78 3.97
N ALA A 350 -2.87 19.04 4.56
CA ALA A 350 -2.99 19.27 6.00
C ALA A 350 -2.55 18.04 6.81
N SER A 351 -2.99 16.84 6.45
CA SER A 351 -2.57 15.61 7.14
C SER A 351 -1.06 15.38 7.06
N ALA A 352 -0.46 15.64 5.88
CA ALA A 352 0.99 15.54 5.70
C ALA A 352 1.74 16.59 6.55
N TRP A 353 1.20 17.81 6.66
CA TRP A 353 1.79 18.89 7.45
C TRP A 353 1.71 18.61 8.95
N ASP A 354 0.56 18.16 9.44
CA ASP A 354 0.37 17.80 10.84
C ASP A 354 1.37 16.71 11.27
N TRP A 355 1.54 15.69 10.42
CA TRP A 355 2.51 14.63 10.68
C TRP A 355 3.96 15.18 10.66
N ALA A 356 4.33 15.99 9.68
CA ALA A 356 5.66 16.58 9.57
C ALA A 356 6.00 17.52 10.74
N GLN A 357 5.01 18.19 11.33
CA GLN A 357 5.19 19.02 12.53
C GLN A 357 5.38 18.15 13.78
N ALA A 358 4.63 17.05 13.90
CA ALA A 358 4.76 16.10 15.01
C ALA A 358 6.08 15.30 14.96
N HIS A 359 6.62 15.11 13.75
CA HIS A 359 7.84 14.34 13.49
C HIS A 359 8.88 15.17 12.72
N PRO A 360 9.43 16.24 13.35
CA PRO A 360 10.34 17.15 12.67
C PRO A 360 11.58 16.46 12.10
N ASP A 361 12.07 15.40 12.68
CA ASP A 361 13.23 14.63 12.20
C ASP A 361 12.84 13.30 11.51
N GLY A 362 11.54 13.12 11.21
CA GLY A 362 10.99 11.88 10.70
C GLY A 362 10.92 10.78 11.76
N TYR A 363 11.04 9.53 11.32
CA TYR A 363 11.16 8.40 12.27
C TYR A 363 12.56 8.36 12.89
N PRO A 364 12.70 7.87 14.14
CA PRO A 364 14.01 7.61 14.76
C PRO A 364 14.88 6.72 13.88
N THR A 365 16.20 6.99 13.89
CA THR A 365 17.20 6.23 13.09
C THR A 365 17.81 5.12 13.92
#